data_0c6497379591741e4145e120d480ba87
#
_entry.id   0c6497379591741e4145e120d480ba87
#
_cell.length_a   1.000
_cell.length_b   1.000
_cell.length_c   1.000
_cell.angle_alpha   90.00
_cell.angle_beta   90.00
_cell.angle_gamma   90.00
#
_symmetry.space_group_name_H-M   'P 1'
#
loop_
_entity.id
_entity.type
_entity.pdbx_description
1 polymer ?
#
loop_
_entity_poly.entity_id
_entity_poly.type
_entity_poly.pdbx_seq_one_letter_code
_entity_poly.pdbx_strand_id
1 'polypeptide(L)'
;MSAGGYHYGKTIRHYRERRGLTQQELAERWPRARGGVGVDWRYVQAIEYGKKRIADPNTLRRLCELLEIPPWEFGLSSYDPFNPQDSLPTKNHLFEESLSVAEALLSQTLAMRRLAPLTEVEQQVQRLGRFLEASRSELPPPLRLERRLQKLVIEYYSLVGLMHYEHRRYDRARSSFEEMLTAARQAEDPVLTAHALQKLGVELKRIGRRSEAINALEEARDLALKISRPLAAFTSAYLSQMYAIAGDALRFERTIEHAIALAEPLKGAYGDGTDFVFHKLSGIFLLRCRGYLYTNQPQKVLERYEELRRQISLDRNLWLDYRLHLYRAQALLRLREVEASLEEARAFLQAVTGWQSPHRLAKGYELLSEIERSGYGDLVIVRAFRQELLEHLEQARSQVSQ
;
A
#
# COMPACT_ATOMS: atom_id res chain seq x y z
N MET A 1 -1.76 5.52 -16.25
CA MET A 1 -0.63 5.11 -17.14
C MET A 1 -0.41 3.64 -16.88
N SER A 2 -0.50 2.77 -17.92
CA SER A 2 -0.36 1.32 -17.75
C SER A 2 1.03 0.98 -17.18
N ALA A 3 1.11 0.06 -16.25
CA ALA A 3 2.33 -0.49 -15.68
C ALA A 3 3.16 -1.20 -16.77
N GLY A 4 3.83 -0.42 -17.62
CA GLY A 4 4.72 -0.89 -18.67
C GLY A 4 6.06 -1.26 -18.04
N GLY A 5 6.22 -2.50 -17.57
CA GLY A 5 7.55 -3.04 -17.35
C GLY A 5 8.33 -3.07 -18.65
N TYR A 6 9.65 -2.98 -18.57
CA TYR A 6 10.53 -3.06 -19.73
C TYR A 6 10.22 -4.32 -20.55
N HIS A 7 10.01 -4.15 -21.84
CA HIS A 7 9.82 -5.28 -22.75
C HIS A 7 10.90 -5.27 -23.82
N TYR A 8 11.53 -6.37 -24.05
CA TYR A 8 12.62 -6.56 -25.01
C TYR A 8 12.17 -6.48 -26.47
N GLY A 9 10.91 -6.19 -26.74
CA GLY A 9 10.30 -6.23 -28.05
C GLY A 9 10.95 -5.28 -29.05
N LYS A 10 11.31 -4.06 -28.61
CA LYS A 10 12.00 -3.09 -29.47
C LYS A 10 13.39 -3.58 -29.89
N THR A 11 14.14 -4.15 -28.94
CA THR A 11 15.46 -4.73 -29.21
C THR A 11 15.34 -5.92 -30.17
N ILE A 12 14.41 -6.86 -29.91
CA ILE A 12 14.16 -7.99 -30.80
C ILE A 12 13.80 -7.52 -32.21
N ARG A 13 12.90 -6.55 -32.34
CA ARG A 13 12.53 -5.97 -33.63
C ARG A 13 13.71 -5.36 -34.36
N HIS A 14 14.53 -4.56 -33.65
CA HIS A 14 15.71 -3.92 -34.24
C HIS A 14 16.68 -4.94 -34.82
N TYR A 15 17.05 -5.97 -34.07
CA TYR A 15 17.98 -7.00 -34.52
C TYR A 15 17.38 -7.93 -35.57
N ARG A 16 16.07 -8.23 -35.50
CA ARG A 16 15.35 -8.97 -36.56
C ARG A 16 15.42 -8.23 -37.90
N GLU A 17 15.10 -6.93 -37.91
CA GLU A 17 15.12 -6.09 -39.10
C GLU A 17 16.54 -5.96 -39.65
N ARG A 18 17.55 -5.81 -38.78
CA ARG A 18 18.96 -5.79 -39.18
C ARG A 18 19.42 -7.09 -39.83
N ARG A 19 18.82 -8.22 -39.46
CA ARG A 19 19.05 -9.53 -40.08
C ARG A 19 18.18 -9.78 -41.30
N GLY A 20 17.36 -8.85 -41.71
CA GLY A 20 16.47 -8.98 -42.87
C GLY A 20 15.35 -10.01 -42.68
N LEU A 21 15.06 -10.42 -41.43
CA LEU A 21 14.04 -11.41 -41.18
C LEU A 21 12.65 -10.76 -41.04
N THR A 22 11.63 -11.42 -41.63
CA THR A 22 10.22 -11.11 -41.37
C THR A 22 9.80 -11.63 -39.98
N GLN A 23 8.69 -11.13 -39.43
CA GLN A 23 8.11 -11.67 -38.19
C GLN A 23 7.76 -13.15 -38.30
N GLN A 24 7.38 -13.61 -39.51
CA GLN A 24 7.04 -15.00 -39.79
C GLN A 24 8.28 -15.90 -39.75
N GLU A 25 9.36 -15.50 -40.42
CA GLU A 25 10.63 -16.25 -40.42
C GLU A 25 11.25 -16.32 -39.01
N LEU A 26 11.13 -15.26 -38.22
CA LEU A 26 11.55 -15.30 -36.83
C LEU A 26 10.66 -16.23 -36.02
N ALA A 27 9.34 -16.24 -36.24
CA ALA A 27 8.41 -17.10 -35.56
C ALA A 27 8.69 -18.60 -35.80
N GLU A 28 9.04 -18.98 -37.01
CA GLU A 28 9.43 -20.35 -37.36
C GLU A 28 10.68 -20.83 -36.64
N ARG A 29 11.63 -19.92 -36.37
CA ARG A 29 12.90 -20.18 -35.68
C ARG A 29 12.88 -19.88 -34.19
N TRP A 30 11.76 -19.37 -33.67
CA TRP A 30 11.64 -18.95 -32.28
C TRP A 30 11.97 -20.06 -31.30
N PRO A 31 12.92 -19.88 -30.37
CA PRO A 31 13.26 -20.91 -29.38
C PRO A 31 12.15 -21.08 -28.33
N ARG A 32 11.77 -22.31 -28.04
CA ARG A 32 10.79 -22.65 -27.00
C ARG A 32 11.48 -22.99 -25.69
N ALA A 33 10.90 -22.57 -24.56
CA ALA A 33 11.45 -22.78 -23.22
C ALA A 33 11.71 -24.29 -22.90
N ARG A 34 10.84 -25.18 -23.36
CA ARG A 34 10.95 -26.64 -23.17
C ARG A 34 11.66 -27.39 -24.28
N GLY A 35 12.39 -26.69 -25.13
CA GLY A 35 13.05 -27.26 -26.31
C GLY A 35 12.20 -27.21 -27.58
N GLY A 36 12.88 -27.33 -28.75
CA GLY A 36 12.26 -27.14 -30.05
C GLY A 36 12.20 -25.68 -30.49
N VAL A 37 11.66 -25.46 -31.69
CA VAL A 37 11.52 -24.14 -32.31
C VAL A 37 10.11 -23.93 -32.85
N GLY A 38 9.77 -22.67 -33.10
CA GLY A 38 8.54 -22.26 -33.77
C GLY A 38 7.43 -21.83 -32.80
N VAL A 39 6.85 -20.67 -33.12
CA VAL A 39 5.65 -20.10 -32.50
C VAL A 39 4.76 -19.48 -33.57
N ASP A 40 3.53 -19.09 -33.23
CA ASP A 40 2.71 -18.29 -34.12
C ASP A 40 3.35 -16.90 -34.33
N TRP A 41 3.36 -16.39 -35.56
CA TRP A 41 3.94 -15.08 -35.87
C TRP A 41 3.27 -13.93 -35.09
N ARG A 42 2.00 -14.09 -34.74
CA ARG A 42 1.27 -13.13 -33.88
C ARG A 42 1.86 -13.04 -32.47
N TYR A 43 2.50 -14.11 -32.00
CA TYR A 43 3.22 -14.09 -30.74
C TYR A 43 4.46 -13.19 -30.82
N VAL A 44 5.25 -13.29 -31.91
CA VAL A 44 6.40 -12.41 -32.17
C VAL A 44 5.94 -10.97 -32.26
N GLN A 45 4.87 -10.72 -33.02
CA GLN A 45 4.27 -9.40 -33.10
C GLN A 45 3.86 -8.85 -31.72
N ALA A 46 3.20 -9.67 -30.89
CA ALA A 46 2.78 -9.28 -29.55
C ALA A 46 3.97 -8.94 -28.64
N ILE A 47 5.10 -9.64 -28.78
CA ILE A 47 6.35 -9.31 -28.09
C ILE A 47 6.92 -7.98 -28.58
N GLU A 48 7.07 -7.79 -29.89
CA GLU A 48 7.62 -6.56 -30.48
C GLU A 48 6.83 -5.31 -30.12
N TYR A 49 5.49 -5.43 -30.01
CA TYR A 49 4.60 -4.34 -29.57
C TYR A 49 4.41 -4.23 -28.06
N GLY A 50 5.11 -5.04 -27.27
CA GLY A 50 5.04 -4.99 -25.81
C GLY A 50 3.75 -5.53 -25.17
N LYS A 51 2.93 -6.23 -25.98
CA LYS A 51 1.68 -6.86 -25.50
C LYS A 51 1.94 -8.17 -24.76
N LYS A 52 3.10 -8.79 -24.96
CA LYS A 52 3.56 -10.01 -24.27
C LYS A 52 5.00 -9.85 -23.84
N ARG A 53 5.42 -10.64 -22.85
CA ARG A 53 6.79 -10.67 -22.33
C ARG A 53 7.38 -12.07 -22.44
N ILE A 54 8.71 -12.11 -22.48
CA ILE A 54 9.48 -13.35 -22.38
C ILE A 54 9.99 -13.41 -20.94
N ALA A 55 9.44 -14.34 -20.17
CA ALA A 55 9.82 -14.53 -18.74
C ALA A 55 11.01 -15.51 -18.58
N ASP A 56 11.25 -16.37 -19.56
CA ASP A 56 12.27 -17.42 -19.49
C ASP A 56 13.62 -16.92 -19.98
N PRO A 57 14.66 -16.85 -19.09
CA PRO A 57 16.01 -16.41 -19.46
C PRO A 57 16.69 -17.29 -20.52
N ASN A 58 16.34 -18.59 -20.60
CA ASN A 58 16.92 -19.48 -21.61
C ASN A 58 16.38 -19.17 -23.01
N THR A 59 15.10 -18.80 -23.11
CA THR A 59 14.55 -18.29 -24.36
C THR A 59 15.25 -17.03 -24.82
N LEU A 60 15.53 -16.09 -23.90
CA LEU A 60 16.27 -14.87 -24.21
C LEU A 60 17.71 -15.16 -24.66
N ARG A 61 18.43 -16.09 -24.00
CA ARG A 61 19.79 -16.50 -24.41
C ARG A 61 19.81 -17.06 -25.83
N ARG A 62 18.87 -17.96 -26.16
CA ARG A 62 18.75 -18.53 -27.51
C ARG A 62 18.35 -17.48 -28.57
N LEU A 63 17.57 -16.46 -28.17
CA LEU A 63 17.29 -15.33 -29.06
C LEU A 63 18.53 -14.47 -29.29
N CYS A 64 19.40 -14.30 -28.28
CA CYS A 64 20.71 -13.68 -28.46
C CYS A 64 21.51 -14.41 -29.53
N GLU A 65 21.58 -15.73 -29.45
CA GLU A 65 22.30 -16.55 -30.45
C GLU A 65 21.66 -16.47 -31.83
N LEU A 66 20.33 -16.57 -31.91
CA LEU A 66 19.60 -16.57 -33.19
C LEU A 66 19.68 -15.23 -33.95
N LEU A 67 19.56 -14.13 -33.22
CA LEU A 67 19.50 -12.78 -33.78
C LEU A 67 20.83 -12.02 -33.68
N GLU A 68 21.85 -12.65 -33.08
CA GLU A 68 23.13 -12.01 -32.75
C GLU A 68 22.94 -10.76 -31.88
N ILE A 69 21.99 -10.85 -30.93
CA ILE A 69 21.77 -9.80 -29.94
C ILE A 69 22.84 -9.96 -28.86
N PRO A 70 23.60 -8.92 -28.56
CA PRO A 70 24.52 -8.98 -27.43
C PRO A 70 23.78 -9.30 -26.13
N PRO A 71 24.26 -10.26 -25.30
CA PRO A 71 23.55 -10.66 -24.05
C PRO A 71 23.27 -9.53 -23.08
N TRP A 72 24.08 -8.48 -23.08
CA TRP A 72 23.85 -7.30 -22.22
C TRP A 72 22.63 -6.48 -22.62
N GLU A 73 22.17 -6.51 -23.88
CA GLU A 73 20.95 -5.86 -24.34
C GLU A 73 19.69 -6.43 -23.63
N PHE A 74 19.78 -7.67 -23.17
CA PHE A 74 18.74 -8.34 -22.38
C PHE A 74 19.06 -8.43 -20.89
N GLY A 75 20.18 -7.80 -20.44
CA GLY A 75 20.63 -7.87 -19.08
C GLY A 75 21.10 -9.28 -18.64
N LEU A 76 21.44 -10.14 -19.60
CA LEU A 76 21.94 -11.52 -19.36
C LEU A 76 23.43 -11.58 -19.06
N SER A 77 24.17 -10.52 -19.37
CA SER A 77 25.57 -10.33 -19.05
C SER A 77 25.80 -8.90 -18.60
N SER A 78 26.67 -8.73 -17.63
CA SER A 78 27.10 -7.41 -17.15
C SER A 78 28.35 -6.89 -17.86
N TYR A 79 28.85 -7.61 -18.84
CA TYR A 79 30.11 -7.31 -19.52
C TYR A 79 29.94 -7.20 -21.03
N ASP A 80 30.31 -6.04 -21.61
CA ASP A 80 30.49 -5.84 -23.03
C ASP A 80 31.98 -5.98 -23.38
N PRO A 81 32.41 -7.08 -24.04
CA PRO A 81 33.81 -7.29 -24.39
C PRO A 81 34.33 -6.31 -25.44
N PHE A 82 33.44 -5.63 -26.17
CA PHE A 82 33.80 -4.70 -27.25
C PHE A 82 33.86 -3.24 -26.82
N ASN A 83 33.28 -2.92 -25.65
CA ASN A 83 33.31 -1.57 -25.09
C ASN A 83 33.51 -1.60 -23.56
N PRO A 84 34.74 -1.88 -23.12
CA PRO A 84 35.02 -2.04 -21.69
C PRO A 84 34.88 -0.76 -20.88
N GLN A 85 34.84 0.43 -21.51
CA GLN A 85 34.63 1.71 -20.83
C GLN A 85 33.15 2.09 -20.69
N ASP A 86 32.31 1.68 -21.63
CA ASP A 86 30.85 1.74 -21.53
C ASP A 86 30.26 0.45 -20.95
N SER A 87 31.09 -0.29 -20.25
CA SER A 87 30.74 -1.61 -19.77
C SER A 87 29.49 -1.56 -18.91
N LEU A 88 28.47 -2.30 -19.32
CA LEU A 88 27.23 -2.56 -18.59
C LEU A 88 27.39 -2.91 -17.10
N PRO A 89 28.54 -3.45 -16.58
CA PRO A 89 28.76 -3.53 -15.13
C PRO A 89 28.55 -2.21 -14.42
N THR A 90 28.98 -1.12 -14.99
CA THR A 90 28.82 0.22 -14.38
C THR A 90 27.37 0.68 -14.44
N LYS A 91 26.65 0.47 -15.55
CA LYS A 91 25.21 0.84 -15.67
C LYS A 91 24.34 -0.06 -14.79
N ASN A 92 24.58 -1.36 -14.80
CA ASN A 92 23.84 -2.30 -13.97
C ASN A 92 24.13 -2.08 -12.47
N HIS A 93 25.36 -1.76 -12.11
CA HIS A 93 25.71 -1.45 -10.73
C HIS A 93 25.05 -0.15 -10.28
N LEU A 94 25.12 0.91 -11.08
CA LEU A 94 24.44 2.17 -10.81
C LEU A 94 22.93 2.00 -10.68
N PHE A 95 22.33 1.17 -11.53
CA PHE A 95 20.89 0.86 -11.41
C PHE A 95 20.57 0.13 -10.11
N GLU A 96 21.37 -0.86 -9.72
CA GLU A 96 21.19 -1.62 -8.48
C GLU A 96 21.35 -0.74 -7.24
N GLU A 97 22.37 0.14 -7.22
CA GLU A 97 22.54 1.12 -6.15
C GLU A 97 21.37 2.10 -6.09
N SER A 98 20.95 2.65 -7.24
CA SER A 98 19.81 3.56 -7.32
C SER A 98 18.51 2.89 -6.86
N LEU A 99 18.30 1.63 -7.22
CA LEU A 99 17.15 0.84 -6.76
C LEU A 99 17.22 0.62 -5.25
N SER A 100 18.39 0.32 -4.70
CA SER A 100 18.60 0.14 -3.25
C SER A 100 18.32 1.43 -2.48
N VAL A 101 18.75 2.58 -3.02
CA VAL A 101 18.43 3.91 -2.46
C VAL A 101 16.93 4.17 -2.51
N ALA A 102 16.25 3.82 -3.60
CA ALA A 102 14.81 3.99 -3.74
C ALA A 102 14.01 3.09 -2.78
N GLU A 103 14.46 1.85 -2.57
CA GLU A 103 13.88 0.93 -1.56
C GLU A 103 14.07 1.48 -0.13
N ALA A 104 15.26 2.02 0.18
CA ALA A 104 15.51 2.67 1.46
C ALA A 104 14.64 3.92 1.65
N LEU A 105 14.50 4.74 0.60
CA LEU A 105 13.61 5.92 0.60
C LEU A 105 12.15 5.52 0.81
N LEU A 106 11.67 4.45 0.18
CA LEU A 106 10.34 3.90 0.40
C LEU A 106 10.13 3.50 1.87
N SER A 107 11.07 2.74 2.43
CA SER A 107 11.01 2.30 3.83
C SER A 107 11.01 3.49 4.80
N GLN A 108 11.89 4.47 4.57
CA GLN A 108 11.95 5.70 5.36
C GLN A 108 10.64 6.50 5.25
N THR A 109 10.08 6.64 4.04
CA THR A 109 8.82 7.36 3.81
C THR A 109 7.65 6.70 4.54
N LEU A 110 7.59 5.36 4.56
CA LEU A 110 6.61 4.61 5.32
C LEU A 110 6.72 4.84 6.83
N ALA A 111 7.94 4.96 7.35
CA ALA A 111 8.19 5.30 8.76
C ALA A 111 7.82 6.76 9.06
N MET A 112 8.26 7.70 8.22
CA MET A 112 7.97 9.14 8.35
C MET A 112 6.47 9.44 8.35
N ARG A 113 5.68 8.75 7.53
CA ARG A 113 4.22 8.91 7.47
C ARG A 113 3.52 8.82 8.83
N ARG A 114 4.17 8.22 9.80
CA ARG A 114 3.63 8.02 11.16
C ARG A 114 3.99 9.16 12.11
N LEU A 115 5.02 9.95 11.80
CA LEU A 115 5.65 10.89 12.72
C LEU A 115 5.79 12.29 12.13
N ALA A 116 5.96 12.42 10.83
CA ALA A 116 6.25 13.68 10.14
C ALA A 116 4.98 14.36 9.61
N PRO A 117 5.02 15.68 9.37
CA PRO A 117 3.99 16.40 8.64
C PRO A 117 3.73 15.80 7.26
N LEU A 118 2.48 15.86 6.81
CA LEU A 118 2.06 15.27 5.54
C LEU A 118 2.83 15.81 4.34
N THR A 119 3.15 17.12 4.36
CA THR A 119 3.92 17.82 3.30
C THR A 119 5.31 17.25 3.11
N GLU A 120 6.00 16.89 4.19
CA GLU A 120 7.33 16.27 4.13
C GLU A 120 7.25 14.86 3.53
N VAL A 121 6.23 14.09 3.92
CA VAL A 121 5.99 12.75 3.37
C VAL A 121 5.72 12.83 1.87
N GLU A 122 4.92 13.80 1.43
CA GLU A 122 4.59 14.01 0.01
C GLU A 122 5.83 14.34 -0.83
N GLN A 123 6.74 15.14 -0.30
CA GLN A 123 8.01 15.44 -1.00
C GLN A 123 8.82 14.16 -1.25
N GLN A 124 8.85 13.23 -0.29
CA GLN A 124 9.55 11.94 -0.49
C GLN A 124 8.82 11.06 -1.50
N VAL A 125 7.49 11.00 -1.46
CA VAL A 125 6.68 10.27 -2.46
C VAL A 125 6.91 10.82 -3.86
N GLN A 126 7.00 12.14 -4.03
CA GLN A 126 7.30 12.77 -5.32
C GLN A 126 8.73 12.45 -5.81
N ARG A 127 9.73 12.43 -4.90
CA ARG A 127 11.11 12.01 -5.23
C ARG A 127 11.15 10.58 -5.72
N LEU A 128 10.45 9.66 -5.02
CA LEU A 128 10.35 8.27 -5.43
C LEU A 128 9.65 8.12 -6.78
N GLY A 129 8.58 8.89 -7.03
CA GLY A 129 7.86 8.91 -8.31
C GLY A 129 8.77 9.32 -9.48
N ARG A 130 9.57 10.38 -9.30
CA ARG A 130 10.55 10.82 -10.32
C ARG A 130 11.60 9.76 -10.62
N PHE A 131 12.11 9.08 -9.59
CA PHE A 131 13.04 7.97 -9.79
C PHE A 131 12.41 6.85 -10.62
N LEU A 132 11.17 6.44 -10.29
CA LEU A 132 10.49 5.37 -11.02
C LEU A 132 10.18 5.76 -12.47
N GLU A 133 9.90 7.02 -12.74
CA GLU A 133 9.68 7.54 -14.09
C GLU A 133 10.98 7.53 -14.90
N ALA A 134 12.07 8.04 -14.34
CA ALA A 134 13.39 8.01 -14.97
C ALA A 134 13.86 6.56 -15.24
N SER A 135 13.69 5.65 -14.28
CA SER A 135 14.02 4.23 -14.44
C SER A 135 13.25 3.53 -15.55
N ARG A 136 12.06 4.03 -15.91
CA ARG A 136 11.27 3.48 -17.01
C ARG A 136 11.66 4.02 -18.37
N SER A 137 12.13 5.26 -18.43
CA SER A 137 12.40 5.97 -19.69
C SER A 137 13.85 5.84 -20.16
N GLU A 138 14.81 5.79 -19.25
CA GLU A 138 16.22 5.97 -19.58
C GLU A 138 17.06 4.69 -19.53
N LEU A 139 16.72 3.76 -18.64
CA LEU A 139 17.49 2.53 -18.45
C LEU A 139 16.58 1.33 -18.23
N PRO A 140 16.61 0.33 -19.10
CA PRO A 140 15.92 -0.92 -18.86
C PRO A 140 16.51 -1.61 -17.61
N PRO A 141 15.65 -2.07 -16.67
CA PRO A 141 16.15 -2.81 -15.53
C PRO A 141 16.81 -4.10 -15.98
N PRO A 142 18.00 -4.44 -15.42
CA PRO A 142 18.56 -5.77 -15.58
C PRO A 142 17.54 -6.83 -15.15
N LEU A 143 17.43 -7.94 -15.89
CA LEU A 143 16.46 -9.03 -15.62
C LEU A 143 16.43 -9.47 -14.15
N ARG A 144 17.63 -9.56 -13.53
CA ARG A 144 17.76 -9.93 -12.10
C ARG A 144 17.13 -8.93 -11.13
N LEU A 145 16.97 -7.67 -11.55
CA LEU A 145 16.44 -6.58 -10.72
C LEU A 145 14.97 -6.23 -11.05
N GLU A 146 14.43 -6.80 -12.13
CA GLU A 146 13.07 -6.50 -12.57
C GLU A 146 12.01 -6.77 -11.48
N ARG A 147 12.15 -7.89 -10.78
CA ARG A 147 11.22 -8.25 -9.69
C ARG A 147 11.31 -7.27 -8.51
N ARG A 148 12.51 -6.79 -8.17
CA ARG A 148 12.69 -5.78 -7.12
C ARG A 148 12.05 -4.46 -7.53
N LEU A 149 12.27 -4.03 -8.78
CA LEU A 149 11.64 -2.81 -9.31
C LEU A 149 10.12 -2.92 -9.36
N GLN A 150 9.58 -4.06 -9.77
CA GLN A 150 8.13 -4.30 -9.77
C GLN A 150 7.56 -4.20 -8.34
N LYS A 151 8.21 -4.79 -7.35
CA LYS A 151 7.81 -4.66 -5.94
C LYS A 151 7.82 -3.21 -5.50
N LEU A 152 8.87 -2.46 -5.82
CA LEU A 152 8.96 -1.02 -5.50
C LEU A 152 7.82 -0.21 -6.14
N VAL A 153 7.47 -0.49 -7.40
CA VAL A 153 6.36 0.15 -8.10
C VAL A 153 5.02 -0.13 -7.41
N ILE A 154 4.77 -1.36 -7.03
CA ILE A 154 3.54 -1.77 -6.34
C ILE A 154 3.40 -1.04 -5.00
N GLU A 155 4.47 -0.99 -4.21
CA GLU A 155 4.47 -0.28 -2.93
C GLU A 155 4.40 1.25 -3.10
N TYR A 156 4.95 1.79 -4.17
CA TYR A 156 4.77 3.20 -4.53
C TYR A 156 3.30 3.54 -4.75
N TYR A 157 2.53 2.72 -5.48
CA TYR A 157 1.08 2.93 -5.62
C TYR A 157 0.36 2.88 -4.26
N SER A 158 0.81 2.02 -3.35
CA SER A 158 0.30 2.00 -1.97
C SER A 158 0.51 3.34 -1.27
N LEU A 159 1.71 3.92 -1.38
CA LEU A 159 2.01 5.24 -0.79
C LEU A 159 1.17 6.35 -1.42
N VAL A 160 1.07 6.40 -2.74
CA VAL A 160 0.26 7.39 -3.47
C VAL A 160 -1.21 7.31 -3.04
N GLY A 161 -1.76 6.09 -2.95
CA GLY A 161 -3.12 5.88 -2.46
C GLY A 161 -3.31 6.39 -1.03
N LEU A 162 -2.32 6.17 -0.14
CA LEU A 162 -2.35 6.67 1.22
C LEU A 162 -2.27 8.21 1.29
N MET A 163 -1.49 8.87 0.41
CA MET A 163 -1.46 10.34 0.33
C MET A 163 -2.80 10.90 -0.11
N HIS A 164 -3.40 10.33 -1.16
CA HIS A 164 -4.75 10.73 -1.58
C HIS A 164 -5.78 10.54 -0.46
N TYR A 165 -5.67 9.46 0.33
CA TYR A 165 -6.52 9.23 1.50
C TYR A 165 -6.35 10.30 2.58
N GLU A 166 -5.12 10.68 2.94
CA GLU A 166 -4.87 11.71 3.95
C GLU A 166 -5.41 13.08 3.50
N HIS A 167 -5.47 13.36 2.18
CA HIS A 167 -6.12 14.53 1.58
C HIS A 167 -7.63 14.37 1.36
N ARG A 168 -8.24 13.28 1.80
CA ARG A 168 -9.67 12.97 1.59
C ARG A 168 -10.09 12.85 0.11
N ARG A 169 -9.13 12.59 -0.80
CA ARG A 169 -9.38 12.35 -2.23
C ARG A 169 -9.64 10.84 -2.44
N TYR A 170 -10.76 10.36 -1.90
CA TYR A 170 -11.03 8.92 -1.77
C TYR A 170 -11.12 8.20 -3.11
N ASP A 171 -11.70 8.83 -4.16
CA ASP A 171 -11.73 8.22 -5.50
C ASP A 171 -10.33 8.05 -6.10
N ARG A 172 -9.44 9.04 -5.91
CA ARG A 172 -8.03 8.91 -6.34
C ARG A 172 -7.28 7.88 -5.52
N ALA A 173 -7.55 7.79 -4.22
CA ALA A 173 -6.98 6.74 -3.38
C ALA A 173 -7.40 5.35 -3.88
N ARG A 174 -8.69 5.16 -4.19
CA ARG A 174 -9.20 3.94 -4.79
C ARG A 174 -8.49 3.60 -6.10
N SER A 175 -8.41 4.55 -7.05
CA SER A 175 -7.71 4.32 -8.32
C SER A 175 -6.25 3.90 -8.11
N SER A 176 -5.53 4.52 -7.17
CA SER A 176 -4.16 4.12 -6.86
C SER A 176 -4.06 2.70 -6.29
N PHE A 177 -5.04 2.25 -5.49
CA PHE A 177 -5.05 0.87 -4.99
C PHE A 177 -5.50 -0.14 -6.07
N GLU A 178 -6.32 0.26 -7.04
CA GLU A 178 -6.63 -0.53 -8.24
C GLU A 178 -5.39 -0.71 -9.13
N GLU A 179 -4.59 0.36 -9.31
CA GLU A 179 -3.28 0.29 -9.99
C GLU A 179 -2.31 -0.64 -9.24
N MET A 180 -2.26 -0.52 -7.90
CA MET A 180 -1.47 -1.42 -7.06
C MET A 180 -1.86 -2.89 -7.29
N LEU A 181 -3.17 -3.19 -7.29
CA LEU A 181 -3.69 -4.54 -7.49
C LEU A 181 -3.36 -5.07 -8.89
N THR A 182 -3.53 -4.24 -9.91
CA THR A 182 -3.21 -4.58 -11.28
C THR A 182 -1.73 -4.94 -11.43
N ALA A 183 -0.85 -4.11 -10.87
CA ALA A 183 0.60 -4.35 -10.90
C ALA A 183 1.00 -5.62 -10.11
N ALA A 184 0.37 -5.86 -8.96
CA ALA A 184 0.64 -7.04 -8.14
C ALA A 184 0.22 -8.35 -8.84
N ARG A 185 -0.93 -8.34 -9.51
CA ARG A 185 -1.40 -9.48 -10.32
C ARG A 185 -0.50 -9.74 -11.53
N GLN A 186 -0.01 -8.67 -12.20
CA GLN A 186 0.94 -8.81 -13.31
C GLN A 186 2.29 -9.35 -12.88
N ALA A 187 2.73 -9.03 -11.66
CA ALA A 187 3.95 -9.56 -11.06
C ALA A 187 3.80 -11.01 -10.55
N GLU A 188 2.58 -11.56 -10.59
CA GLU A 188 2.24 -12.90 -10.07
C GLU A 188 2.69 -13.09 -8.61
N ASP A 189 2.69 -11.99 -7.82
CA ASP A 189 3.07 -12.01 -6.41
C ASP A 189 1.82 -12.12 -5.53
N PRO A 190 1.56 -13.27 -4.90
CA PRO A 190 0.34 -13.48 -4.14
C PRO A 190 0.32 -12.66 -2.82
N VAL A 191 1.48 -12.33 -2.23
CA VAL A 191 1.55 -11.51 -1.01
C VAL A 191 1.15 -10.07 -1.33
N LEU A 192 1.73 -9.51 -2.39
CA LEU A 192 1.41 -8.16 -2.83
C LEU A 192 -0.03 -8.06 -3.36
N THR A 193 -0.54 -9.12 -4.01
CA THR A 193 -1.94 -9.19 -4.44
C THR A 193 -2.90 -9.16 -3.25
N ALA A 194 -2.65 -9.97 -2.22
CA ALA A 194 -3.47 -9.97 -1.01
C ALA A 194 -3.39 -8.63 -0.27
N HIS A 195 -2.21 -8.00 -0.23
CA HIS A 195 -2.03 -6.68 0.38
C HIS A 195 -2.77 -5.58 -0.40
N ALA A 196 -2.70 -5.59 -1.74
CA ALA A 196 -3.43 -4.65 -2.59
C ALA A 196 -4.96 -4.78 -2.44
N LEU A 197 -5.48 -6.01 -2.43
CA LEU A 197 -6.89 -6.29 -2.17
C LEU A 197 -7.33 -5.78 -0.79
N GLN A 198 -6.50 -5.97 0.25
CA GLN A 198 -6.77 -5.43 1.58
C GLN A 198 -6.88 -3.90 1.55
N LYS A 199 -5.93 -3.21 0.91
CA LYS A 199 -5.95 -1.74 0.77
C LYS A 199 -7.19 -1.26 0.04
N LEU A 200 -7.50 -1.89 -1.09
CA LEU A 200 -8.68 -1.59 -1.89
C LEU A 200 -9.97 -1.83 -1.09
N GLY A 201 -10.11 -2.96 -0.41
CA GLY A 201 -11.26 -3.26 0.43
C GLY A 201 -11.47 -2.26 1.57
N VAL A 202 -10.39 -1.79 2.20
CA VAL A 202 -10.47 -0.74 3.22
C VAL A 202 -10.93 0.59 2.61
N GLU A 203 -10.52 0.93 1.39
CA GLU A 203 -10.94 2.16 0.73
C GLU A 203 -12.39 2.08 0.24
N LEU A 204 -12.80 0.95 -0.34
CA LEU A 204 -14.19 0.69 -0.71
C LEU A 204 -15.15 0.82 0.49
N LYS A 205 -14.73 0.36 1.68
CA LYS A 205 -15.47 0.60 2.93
C LYS A 205 -15.70 2.09 3.19
N ARG A 206 -14.68 2.94 2.98
CA ARG A 206 -14.73 4.38 3.26
C ARG A 206 -15.68 5.12 2.35
N ILE A 207 -15.74 4.73 1.09
CA ILE A 207 -16.66 5.31 0.09
C ILE A 207 -18.05 4.66 0.08
N GLY A 208 -18.32 3.76 1.03
CA GLY A 208 -19.63 3.16 1.23
C GLY A 208 -19.97 1.97 0.31
N ARG A 209 -19.02 1.50 -0.52
CA ARG A 209 -19.20 0.34 -1.42
C ARG A 209 -19.05 -0.98 -0.64
N ARG A 210 -20.00 -1.26 0.25
CA ARG A 210 -19.90 -2.30 1.28
C ARG A 210 -19.71 -3.70 0.72
N SER A 211 -20.51 -4.11 -0.26
CA SER A 211 -20.43 -5.46 -0.85
C SER A 211 -19.08 -5.71 -1.50
N GLU A 212 -18.59 -4.74 -2.26
CA GLU A 212 -17.28 -4.84 -2.91
C GLU A 212 -16.13 -4.84 -1.88
N ALA A 213 -16.27 -4.07 -0.79
CA ALA A 213 -15.30 -4.08 0.29
C ALA A 213 -15.22 -5.46 0.97
N ILE A 214 -16.36 -6.11 1.21
CA ILE A 214 -16.41 -7.46 1.77
C ILE A 214 -15.74 -8.45 0.81
N ASN A 215 -16.12 -8.46 -0.47
CA ASN A 215 -15.55 -9.36 -1.47
C ASN A 215 -14.03 -9.22 -1.57
N ALA A 216 -13.53 -7.98 -1.66
CA ALA A 216 -12.10 -7.72 -1.74
C ALA A 216 -11.35 -8.18 -0.48
N LEU A 217 -11.93 -7.96 0.72
CA LEU A 217 -11.33 -8.40 1.98
C LEU A 217 -11.41 -9.92 2.19
N GLU A 218 -12.45 -10.59 1.71
CA GLU A 218 -12.55 -12.05 1.73
C GLU A 218 -11.52 -12.68 0.80
N GLU A 219 -11.40 -12.21 -0.45
CA GLU A 219 -10.36 -12.65 -1.38
C GLU A 219 -8.96 -12.43 -0.79
N ALA A 220 -8.71 -11.24 -0.22
CA ALA A 220 -7.44 -10.92 0.43
C ALA A 220 -7.12 -11.87 1.59
N ARG A 221 -8.10 -12.16 2.47
CA ARG A 221 -7.95 -13.08 3.60
C ARG A 221 -7.63 -14.49 3.11
N ASP A 222 -8.36 -15.00 2.13
CA ASP A 222 -8.23 -16.37 1.64
C ASP A 222 -6.88 -16.60 0.96
N LEU A 223 -6.36 -15.60 0.26
CA LEU A 223 -4.99 -15.61 -0.24
C LEU A 223 -3.99 -15.54 0.92
N ALA A 224 -4.16 -14.60 1.84
CA ALA A 224 -3.23 -14.37 2.94
C ALA A 224 -3.11 -15.55 3.89
N LEU A 225 -4.19 -16.29 4.15
CA LEU A 225 -4.17 -17.50 5.00
C LEU A 225 -3.20 -18.57 4.50
N LYS A 226 -2.93 -18.61 3.19
CA LYS A 226 -2.03 -19.59 2.57
C LYS A 226 -0.55 -19.15 2.58
N ILE A 227 -0.27 -17.83 2.76
CA ILE A 227 1.05 -17.27 2.44
C ILE A 227 1.62 -16.35 3.51
N SER A 228 0.77 -15.65 4.29
CA SER A 228 1.21 -14.65 5.28
C SER A 228 0.23 -14.54 6.44
N ARG A 229 0.55 -15.23 7.52
CA ARG A 229 -0.27 -15.20 8.74
C ARG A 229 -0.49 -13.78 9.30
N PRO A 230 0.50 -12.86 9.33
CA PRO A 230 0.28 -11.49 9.77
C PRO A 230 -0.72 -10.75 8.89
N LEU A 231 -0.61 -10.91 7.56
CA LEU A 231 -1.54 -10.29 6.61
C LEU A 231 -2.95 -10.85 6.75
N ALA A 232 -3.08 -12.17 6.94
CA ALA A 232 -4.36 -12.84 7.19
C ALA A 232 -5.04 -12.33 8.47
N ALA A 233 -4.28 -12.19 9.56
CA ALA A 233 -4.77 -11.66 10.83
C ALA A 233 -5.34 -10.25 10.66
N PHE A 234 -4.58 -9.37 10.02
CA PHE A 234 -4.98 -7.97 9.87
C PHE A 234 -6.13 -7.78 8.87
N THR A 235 -6.14 -8.57 7.79
CA THR A 235 -7.24 -8.59 6.82
C THR A 235 -8.54 -9.07 7.47
N SER A 236 -8.47 -10.12 8.29
CA SER A 236 -9.60 -10.61 9.08
C SER A 236 -10.13 -9.54 10.05
N ALA A 237 -9.23 -8.76 10.66
CA ALA A 237 -9.64 -7.66 11.53
C ALA A 237 -10.37 -6.53 10.77
N TYR A 238 -9.98 -6.21 9.53
CA TYR A 238 -10.75 -5.29 8.69
C TYR A 238 -12.08 -5.88 8.23
N LEU A 239 -12.11 -7.15 7.88
CA LEU A 239 -13.33 -7.86 7.50
C LEU A 239 -14.33 -7.89 8.68
N SER A 240 -13.87 -8.09 9.91
CA SER A 240 -14.72 -8.02 11.10
C SER A 240 -15.42 -6.68 11.24
N GLN A 241 -14.74 -5.57 10.91
CA GLN A 241 -15.38 -4.26 10.90
C GLN A 241 -16.50 -4.14 9.87
N MET A 242 -16.39 -4.83 8.73
CA MET A 242 -17.45 -4.84 7.73
C MET A 242 -18.70 -5.52 8.26
N TYR A 243 -18.56 -6.61 9.01
CA TYR A 243 -19.67 -7.27 9.69
C TYR A 243 -20.28 -6.39 10.78
N ALA A 244 -19.43 -5.68 11.56
CA ALA A 244 -19.92 -4.71 12.53
C ALA A 244 -20.74 -3.57 11.90
N ILE A 245 -20.29 -3.03 10.75
CA ILE A 245 -20.99 -1.99 9.99
C ILE A 245 -22.32 -2.52 9.40
N ALA A 246 -22.36 -3.81 9.04
CA ALA A 246 -23.56 -4.48 8.57
C ALA A 246 -24.56 -4.83 9.71
N GLY A 247 -24.21 -4.57 10.98
CA GLY A 247 -25.04 -4.90 12.15
C GLY A 247 -24.90 -6.36 12.61
N ASP A 248 -24.03 -7.16 11.99
CA ASP A 248 -23.79 -8.55 12.37
C ASP A 248 -22.74 -8.65 13.49
N ALA A 249 -23.20 -8.39 14.72
CA ALA A 249 -22.34 -8.41 15.90
C ALA A 249 -21.72 -9.80 16.14
N LEU A 250 -22.42 -10.89 15.79
CA LEU A 250 -21.92 -12.24 16.01
C LEU A 250 -20.76 -12.56 15.05
N ARG A 251 -20.90 -12.25 13.76
CA ARG A 251 -19.80 -12.41 12.80
C ARG A 251 -18.64 -11.49 13.13
N PHE A 252 -18.90 -10.26 13.56
CA PHE A 252 -17.86 -9.35 14.02
C PHE A 252 -17.03 -9.98 15.14
N GLU A 253 -17.68 -10.42 16.23
CA GLU A 253 -16.98 -11.01 17.38
C GLU A 253 -16.15 -12.25 16.98
N ARG A 254 -16.75 -13.20 16.27
CA ARG A 254 -16.04 -14.41 15.80
C ARG A 254 -14.83 -14.08 14.93
N THR A 255 -14.99 -13.12 14.00
CA THR A 255 -13.92 -12.79 13.04
C THR A 255 -12.80 -12.02 13.70
N ILE A 256 -13.10 -11.11 14.66
CA ILE A 256 -12.05 -10.36 15.35
C ILE A 256 -11.28 -11.25 16.35
N GLU A 257 -11.93 -12.16 17.03
CA GLU A 257 -11.24 -13.14 17.90
C GLU A 257 -10.35 -14.10 17.08
N HIS A 258 -10.81 -14.54 15.91
CA HIS A 258 -9.97 -15.29 14.99
C HIS A 258 -8.75 -14.49 14.54
N ALA A 259 -8.91 -13.21 14.22
CA ALA A 259 -7.81 -12.33 13.84
C ALA A 259 -6.77 -12.20 14.96
N ILE A 260 -7.23 -12.06 16.22
CA ILE A 260 -6.38 -12.00 17.41
C ILE A 260 -5.62 -13.33 17.58
N ALA A 261 -6.30 -14.46 17.50
CA ALA A 261 -5.70 -15.80 17.61
C ALA A 261 -4.63 -16.06 16.52
N LEU A 262 -4.81 -15.53 15.31
CA LEU A 262 -3.81 -15.57 14.26
C LEU A 262 -2.59 -14.70 14.58
N ALA A 263 -2.79 -13.55 15.24
CA ALA A 263 -1.75 -12.57 15.52
C ALA A 263 -0.96 -12.86 16.81
N GLU A 264 -1.57 -13.42 17.84
CA GLU A 264 -0.93 -13.63 19.16
C GLU A 264 0.38 -14.43 19.13
N PRO A 265 0.50 -15.54 18.38
CA PRO A 265 1.75 -16.29 18.30
C PRO A 265 2.89 -15.51 17.62
N LEU A 266 2.58 -14.39 16.97
CA LEU A 266 3.53 -13.54 16.27
C LEU A 266 4.08 -12.40 17.14
N LYS A 267 3.81 -12.39 18.45
CA LYS A 267 4.32 -11.37 19.39
C LYS A 267 5.84 -11.27 19.29
N GLY A 268 6.35 -10.11 18.84
CA GLY A 268 7.79 -9.86 18.64
C GLY A 268 8.38 -10.33 17.29
N ALA A 269 7.67 -11.13 16.52
CA ALA A 269 8.09 -11.63 15.21
C ALA A 269 7.41 -10.89 14.03
N TYR A 270 6.78 -9.76 14.29
CA TYR A 270 6.32 -8.88 13.22
C TYR A 270 7.55 -8.33 12.53
N GLY A 271 7.79 -8.80 11.33
CA GLY A 271 9.01 -8.60 10.57
C GLY A 271 9.54 -7.17 10.62
N ASP A 272 10.80 -7.04 10.38
CA ASP A 272 11.57 -5.81 10.29
C ASP A 272 11.06 -4.79 9.25
N GLY A 273 9.87 -5.02 8.70
CA GLY A 273 9.23 -4.16 7.70
C GLY A 273 9.58 -4.48 6.27
N THR A 274 10.32 -5.55 6.00
CA THR A 274 10.63 -6.00 4.64
C THR A 274 9.38 -6.41 3.85
N ASP A 275 8.30 -6.77 4.55
CA ASP A 275 7.02 -7.16 3.93
C ASP A 275 6.00 -6.02 3.87
N PHE A 276 6.37 -4.78 4.26
CA PHE A 276 5.48 -3.60 4.29
C PHE A 276 4.17 -3.77 5.08
N VAL A 277 3.99 -4.92 5.71
CA VAL A 277 2.83 -5.31 6.49
C VAL A 277 3.11 -5.02 7.96
N PHE A 278 3.13 -3.73 8.32
CA PHE A 278 3.27 -3.28 9.71
C PHE A 278 1.99 -3.53 10.50
N HIS A 279 1.62 -4.77 10.66
CA HIS A 279 0.39 -5.17 11.33
C HIS A 279 0.71 -5.72 12.71
N LYS A 280 0.87 -4.81 13.66
CA LYS A 280 1.08 -5.15 15.06
C LYS A 280 -0.25 -5.45 15.77
N LEU A 281 -0.22 -6.24 16.81
CA LEU A 281 -1.40 -6.66 17.57
C LEU A 281 -2.22 -5.46 18.08
N SER A 282 -1.56 -4.36 18.48
CA SER A 282 -2.22 -3.10 18.84
C SER A 282 -3.16 -2.57 17.76
N GLY A 283 -2.79 -2.72 16.48
CA GLY A 283 -3.65 -2.35 15.36
C GLY A 283 -4.93 -3.19 15.30
N ILE A 284 -4.84 -4.49 15.56
CA ILE A 284 -6.01 -5.39 15.60
C ILE A 284 -6.92 -5.03 16.78
N PHE A 285 -6.35 -4.78 17.96
CA PHE A 285 -7.11 -4.35 19.13
C PHE A 285 -7.81 -3.01 18.89
N LEU A 286 -7.18 -2.09 18.21
CA LEU A 286 -7.80 -0.83 17.80
C LEU A 286 -8.98 -1.05 16.85
N LEU A 287 -8.86 -1.98 15.90
CA LEU A 287 -9.95 -2.36 14.98
C LEU A 287 -11.11 -3.03 15.75
N ARG A 288 -10.81 -3.81 16.80
CA ARG A 288 -11.81 -4.37 17.72
C ARG A 288 -12.60 -3.28 18.44
N CYS A 289 -11.92 -2.30 19.03
CA CYS A 289 -12.59 -1.18 19.70
C CYS A 289 -13.51 -0.40 18.75
N ARG A 290 -13.05 -0.16 17.52
CA ARG A 290 -13.88 0.48 16.50
C ARG A 290 -15.10 -0.37 16.11
N GLY A 291 -14.95 -1.68 16.05
CA GLY A 291 -16.06 -2.61 15.81
C GLY A 291 -17.11 -2.52 16.91
N TYR A 292 -16.73 -2.43 18.18
CA TYR A 292 -17.64 -2.22 19.30
C TYR A 292 -18.43 -0.89 19.18
N LEU A 293 -17.81 0.16 18.67
CA LEU A 293 -18.54 1.40 18.36
C LEU A 293 -19.58 1.20 17.26
N TYR A 294 -19.26 0.46 16.20
CA TYR A 294 -20.22 0.17 15.13
C TYR A 294 -21.39 -0.70 15.59
N THR A 295 -21.17 -1.62 16.52
CA THR A 295 -22.21 -2.48 17.10
C THR A 295 -22.88 -1.89 18.34
N ASN A 296 -22.64 -0.58 18.61
CA ASN A 296 -23.19 0.16 19.75
C ASN A 296 -22.93 -0.50 21.12
N GLN A 297 -21.69 -0.94 21.33
CA GLN A 297 -21.21 -1.54 22.58
C GLN A 297 -20.11 -0.66 23.22
N PRO A 298 -20.40 0.61 23.62
CA PRO A 298 -19.38 1.55 24.09
C PRO A 298 -18.68 1.11 25.38
N GLN A 299 -19.38 0.39 26.27
CA GLN A 299 -18.80 -0.15 27.51
C GLN A 299 -17.59 -1.04 27.21
N LYS A 300 -17.68 -1.92 26.20
CA LYS A 300 -16.57 -2.80 25.80
C LYS A 300 -15.33 -2.04 25.32
N VAL A 301 -15.50 -0.83 24.78
CA VAL A 301 -14.37 0.02 24.41
C VAL A 301 -13.62 0.48 25.67
N LEU A 302 -14.35 0.91 26.72
CA LEU A 302 -13.75 1.36 27.96
C LEU A 302 -13.11 0.20 28.75
N GLU A 303 -13.76 -0.96 28.80
CA GLU A 303 -13.21 -2.18 29.43
C GLU A 303 -11.88 -2.61 28.80
N ARG A 304 -11.73 -2.43 27.47
CA ARG A 304 -10.53 -2.83 26.72
C ARG A 304 -9.50 -1.71 26.55
N TYR A 305 -9.77 -0.54 27.11
CA TYR A 305 -8.91 0.63 26.93
C TYR A 305 -7.49 0.41 27.46
N GLU A 306 -7.35 -0.06 28.70
CA GLU A 306 -6.03 -0.28 29.31
C GLU A 306 -5.26 -1.44 28.64
N GLU A 307 -5.96 -2.48 28.20
CA GLU A 307 -5.36 -3.56 27.39
C GLU A 307 -4.77 -3.01 26.09
N LEU A 308 -5.55 -2.21 25.35
CA LEU A 308 -5.12 -1.60 24.11
C LEU A 308 -3.96 -0.62 24.32
N ARG A 309 -4.02 0.24 25.34
CA ARG A 309 -2.96 1.20 25.68
C ARG A 309 -1.66 0.48 26.00
N ARG A 310 -1.71 -0.58 26.81
CA ARG A 310 -0.55 -1.42 27.11
C ARG A 310 0.03 -2.04 25.84
N GLN A 311 -0.81 -2.57 24.96
CA GLN A 311 -0.36 -3.19 23.72
C GLN A 311 0.25 -2.18 22.74
N ILE A 312 -0.27 -0.96 22.67
CA ILE A 312 0.33 0.14 21.88
C ILE A 312 1.76 0.43 22.37
N SER A 313 1.97 0.47 23.68
CA SER A 313 3.28 0.68 24.29
C SER A 313 4.23 -0.48 24.03
N LEU A 314 3.79 -1.74 24.21
CA LEU A 314 4.59 -2.94 23.93
C LEU A 314 5.01 -3.02 22.46
N ASP A 315 4.12 -2.70 21.54
CA ASP A 315 4.38 -2.66 20.11
C ASP A 315 5.20 -1.44 19.68
N ARG A 316 5.46 -0.49 20.58
CA ARG A 316 6.05 0.83 20.26
C ARG A 316 5.30 1.54 19.11
N ASN A 317 3.97 1.47 19.15
CA ASN A 317 3.10 1.92 18.06
C ASN A 317 2.37 3.22 18.44
N LEU A 318 3.09 4.14 19.08
CA LEU A 318 2.57 5.37 19.71
C LEU A 318 1.78 6.26 18.74
N TRP A 319 2.03 6.15 17.44
CA TRP A 319 1.25 6.88 16.45
C TRP A 319 -0.25 6.48 16.41
N LEU A 320 -0.65 5.43 17.13
CA LEU A 320 -2.05 5.03 17.27
C LEU A 320 -2.78 5.76 18.41
N ASP A 321 -2.07 6.48 19.28
CA ASP A 321 -2.65 7.14 20.46
C ASP A 321 -3.81 8.06 20.10
N TYR A 322 -3.70 8.82 19.00
CA TYR A 322 -4.79 9.69 18.57
C TYR A 322 -6.10 8.93 18.31
N ARG A 323 -6.02 7.69 17.81
CA ARG A 323 -7.21 6.86 17.59
C ARG A 323 -7.74 6.29 18.88
N LEU A 324 -6.85 6.00 19.82
CA LEU A 324 -7.24 5.54 21.15
C LEU A 324 -8.09 6.61 21.84
N HIS A 325 -7.63 7.86 21.86
CA HIS A 325 -8.37 9.02 22.37
C HIS A 325 -9.71 9.22 21.64
N LEU A 326 -9.69 9.18 20.30
CA LEU A 326 -10.91 9.33 19.49
C LEU A 326 -11.98 8.28 19.83
N TYR A 327 -11.59 7.00 19.93
CA TYR A 327 -12.57 5.94 20.18
C TYR A 327 -13.06 5.96 21.62
N ARG A 328 -12.21 6.36 22.59
CA ARG A 328 -12.64 6.57 23.97
C ARG A 328 -13.60 7.75 24.07
N ALA A 329 -13.30 8.88 23.42
CA ALA A 329 -14.22 10.03 23.36
C ALA A 329 -15.60 9.62 22.81
N GLN A 330 -15.63 8.87 21.70
CA GLN A 330 -16.87 8.38 21.11
C GLN A 330 -17.64 7.40 22.04
N ALA A 331 -16.92 6.56 22.76
CA ALA A 331 -17.54 5.65 23.73
C ALA A 331 -18.17 6.41 24.89
N LEU A 332 -17.43 7.36 25.49
CA LEU A 332 -17.89 8.20 26.60
C LEU A 332 -19.11 9.04 26.19
N LEU A 333 -19.09 9.63 24.99
CA LEU A 333 -20.24 10.37 24.47
C LEU A 333 -21.51 9.50 24.42
N ARG A 334 -21.41 8.26 23.92
CA ARG A 334 -22.56 7.32 23.86
C ARG A 334 -23.05 6.90 25.22
N LEU A 335 -22.19 6.98 26.24
CA LEU A 335 -22.56 6.76 27.64
C LEU A 335 -23.05 8.03 28.35
N ARG A 336 -23.15 9.15 27.61
CA ARG A 336 -23.55 10.47 28.10
C ARG A 336 -22.56 11.13 29.07
N GLU A 337 -21.32 10.67 29.08
CA GLU A 337 -20.22 11.25 29.88
C GLU A 337 -19.53 12.36 29.05
N VAL A 338 -20.20 13.50 28.88
CA VAL A 338 -19.84 14.53 27.92
C VAL A 338 -18.51 15.21 28.29
N GLU A 339 -18.31 15.55 29.57
CA GLU A 339 -17.08 16.19 30.07
C GLU A 339 -15.85 15.30 29.77
N ALA A 340 -15.91 14.04 30.16
CA ALA A 340 -14.84 13.08 29.93
C ALA A 340 -14.63 12.83 28.42
N SER A 341 -15.70 12.84 27.61
CA SER A 341 -15.61 12.76 26.16
C SER A 341 -14.83 13.95 25.56
N LEU A 342 -15.05 15.16 26.06
CA LEU A 342 -14.36 16.37 25.61
C LEU A 342 -12.90 16.41 26.04
N GLU A 343 -12.54 15.89 27.20
CA GLU A 343 -11.15 15.73 27.63
C GLU A 343 -10.38 14.84 26.65
N GLU A 344 -10.95 13.70 26.29
CA GLU A 344 -10.37 12.79 25.31
C GLU A 344 -10.35 13.40 23.89
N ALA A 345 -11.35 14.20 23.53
CA ALA A 345 -11.38 14.92 22.26
C ALA A 345 -10.24 15.96 22.15
N ARG A 346 -9.91 16.66 23.23
CA ARG A 346 -8.75 17.57 23.30
C ARG A 346 -7.43 16.81 23.19
N ALA A 347 -7.28 15.69 23.91
CA ALA A 347 -6.11 14.83 23.79
C ALA A 347 -5.93 14.31 22.35
N PHE A 348 -7.02 13.90 21.69
CA PHE A 348 -7.02 13.58 20.27
C PHE A 348 -6.54 14.74 19.41
N LEU A 349 -7.08 15.95 19.62
CA LEU A 349 -6.74 17.13 18.82
C LEU A 349 -5.25 17.48 18.96
N GLN A 350 -4.71 17.50 20.17
CA GLN A 350 -3.28 17.70 20.43
C GLN A 350 -2.42 16.66 19.70
N ALA A 351 -2.84 15.38 19.72
CA ALA A 351 -2.09 14.32 19.08
C ALA A 351 -2.07 14.40 17.54
N VAL A 352 -3.06 15.04 16.88
CA VAL A 352 -3.14 15.11 15.41
C VAL A 352 -2.61 16.41 14.80
N THR A 353 -2.46 17.45 15.57
CA THR A 353 -2.10 18.80 15.06
C THR A 353 -0.75 18.77 14.32
N GLY A 354 0.26 18.09 14.83
CA GLY A 354 1.59 18.05 14.23
C GLY A 354 1.67 17.33 12.87
N TRP A 355 0.63 16.57 12.48
CA TRP A 355 0.66 15.83 11.20
C TRP A 355 0.08 16.59 10.01
N GLN A 356 -0.61 17.70 10.24
CA GLN A 356 -1.22 18.52 9.18
C GLN A 356 -2.10 17.73 8.20
N SER A 357 -2.74 16.65 8.67
CA SER A 357 -3.56 15.77 7.83
C SER A 357 -5.01 16.24 7.82
N PRO A 358 -5.58 16.64 6.66
CA PRO A 358 -7.00 17.00 6.54
C PRO A 358 -7.93 15.85 6.96
N HIS A 359 -7.54 14.60 6.69
CA HIS A 359 -8.33 13.43 7.09
C HIS A 359 -8.43 13.30 8.61
N ARG A 360 -7.31 13.47 9.33
CA ARG A 360 -7.27 13.33 10.79
C ARG A 360 -8.02 14.46 11.48
N LEU A 361 -7.82 15.69 11.04
CA LEU A 361 -8.55 16.85 11.54
C LEU A 361 -10.06 16.73 11.33
N ALA A 362 -10.49 16.19 10.16
CA ALA A 362 -11.90 15.95 9.90
C ALA A 362 -12.55 14.99 10.90
N LYS A 363 -11.79 14.08 11.53
CA LYS A 363 -12.32 13.22 12.61
C LYS A 363 -12.70 14.00 13.86
N GLY A 364 -12.02 15.10 14.15
CA GLY A 364 -12.42 16.03 15.21
C GLY A 364 -13.78 16.67 14.93
N TYR A 365 -14.02 17.07 13.68
CA TYR A 365 -15.35 17.59 13.26
C TYR A 365 -16.45 16.56 13.32
N GLU A 366 -16.17 15.33 12.87
CA GLU A 366 -17.13 14.25 12.96
C GLU A 366 -17.54 14.02 14.41
N LEU A 367 -16.57 14.04 15.35
CA LEU A 367 -16.84 13.92 16.78
C LEU A 367 -17.63 15.13 17.32
N LEU A 368 -17.22 16.36 16.99
CA LEU A 368 -17.98 17.55 17.38
C LEU A 368 -19.43 17.50 16.87
N SER A 369 -19.64 17.13 15.62
CA SER A 369 -20.98 16.97 15.04
C SER A 369 -21.79 15.85 15.72
N GLU A 370 -21.14 14.80 16.23
CA GLU A 370 -21.79 13.75 17.00
C GLU A 370 -22.22 14.27 18.36
N ILE A 371 -21.39 15.07 19.03
CA ILE A 371 -21.71 15.75 20.32
C ILE A 371 -22.90 16.69 20.15
N GLU A 372 -22.89 17.53 19.10
CA GLU A 372 -23.96 18.50 18.85
C GLU A 372 -25.29 17.82 18.52
N ARG A 373 -25.26 16.78 17.69
CA ARG A 373 -26.47 15.98 17.37
C ARG A 373 -27.02 15.22 18.59
N SER A 374 -26.18 14.95 19.58
CA SER A 374 -26.60 14.35 20.85
C SER A 374 -27.26 15.35 21.81
N GLY A 375 -27.45 16.60 21.40
CA GLY A 375 -28.13 17.65 22.18
C GLY A 375 -27.23 18.44 23.12
N TYR A 376 -25.92 18.31 23.02
CA TYR A 376 -24.95 18.98 23.90
C TYR A 376 -24.31 20.23 23.28
N GLY A 377 -24.74 20.66 22.08
CA GLY A 377 -24.12 21.76 21.32
C GLY A 377 -24.09 23.11 22.04
N ASP A 378 -25.06 23.37 22.92
CA ASP A 378 -25.18 24.64 23.64
C ASP A 378 -24.35 24.71 24.94
N LEU A 379 -23.77 23.62 25.37
CA LEU A 379 -22.88 23.62 26.53
C LEU A 379 -21.66 24.52 26.31
N VAL A 380 -21.31 25.30 27.32
CA VAL A 380 -20.15 26.21 27.28
C VAL A 380 -18.87 25.48 26.92
N ILE A 381 -18.68 24.29 27.49
CA ILE A 381 -17.50 23.43 27.25
C ILE A 381 -17.42 22.91 25.80
N VAL A 382 -18.58 22.66 25.15
CA VAL A 382 -18.65 22.25 23.74
C VAL A 382 -18.36 23.41 22.81
N ARG A 383 -18.87 24.62 23.14
CA ARG A 383 -18.56 25.84 22.38
C ARG A 383 -17.08 26.19 22.45
N ALA A 384 -16.44 26.02 23.61
CA ALA A 384 -15.00 26.18 23.76
C ALA A 384 -14.22 25.18 22.89
N PHE A 385 -14.58 23.89 22.92
CA PHE A 385 -13.94 22.88 22.07
C PHE A 385 -14.13 23.15 20.57
N ARG A 386 -15.30 23.66 20.16
CA ARG A 386 -15.53 24.10 18.76
C ARG A 386 -14.53 25.16 18.35
N GLN A 387 -14.33 26.16 19.20
CA GLN A 387 -13.38 27.26 18.95
C GLN A 387 -11.93 26.74 18.85
N GLU A 388 -11.49 25.90 19.78
CA GLU A 388 -10.20 25.24 19.76
C GLU A 388 -9.97 24.45 18.45
N LEU A 389 -10.97 23.71 17.98
CA LEU A 389 -10.90 22.95 16.73
C LEU A 389 -10.78 23.85 15.50
N LEU A 390 -11.49 24.98 15.47
CA LEU A 390 -11.41 25.97 14.37
C LEU A 390 -10.01 26.61 14.30
N GLU A 391 -9.45 27.01 15.43
CA GLU A 391 -8.10 27.57 15.51
C GLU A 391 -7.03 26.61 14.97
N HIS A 392 -7.10 25.33 15.33
CA HIS A 392 -6.20 24.32 14.79
C HIS A 392 -6.30 24.14 13.28
N LEU A 393 -7.49 24.33 12.72
CA LEU A 393 -7.68 24.25 11.26
C LEU A 393 -7.15 25.47 10.52
N GLU A 394 -7.34 26.64 11.06
CA GLU A 394 -6.78 27.86 10.49
C GLU A 394 -5.26 27.81 10.48
N GLN A 395 -4.66 27.33 11.57
CA GLN A 395 -3.22 27.08 11.66
C GLN A 395 -2.75 26.06 10.60
N ALA A 396 -3.45 24.93 10.45
CA ALA A 396 -3.09 23.95 9.46
C ALA A 396 -3.24 24.45 8.01
N ARG A 397 -4.21 25.33 7.73
CA ARG A 397 -4.39 25.95 6.40
C ARG A 397 -3.31 26.98 6.09
N SER A 398 -2.93 27.82 7.05
CA SER A 398 -1.89 28.83 6.84
C SER A 398 -0.52 28.22 6.57
N GLN A 399 -0.20 27.08 7.17
CA GLN A 399 1.05 26.35 6.96
C GLN A 399 1.12 25.60 5.60
N VAL A 400 -0.01 25.24 5.01
CA VAL A 400 -0.07 24.62 3.66
C VAL A 400 0.05 25.67 2.55
N SER A 401 -0.20 26.94 2.87
CA SER A 401 -0.16 28.06 1.90
C SER A 401 1.22 28.76 1.85
N GLN A 402 2.14 28.42 2.72
CA GLN A 402 3.57 28.78 2.72
C GLN A 402 4.41 27.67 2.10
#